data_ac1719936b760b8c760ff2578f10d4d7
#
_entry.id   ac1719936b760b8c760ff2578f10d4d7
#
_cell.length_a   1.000
_cell.length_b   1.000
_cell.length_c   1.000
_cell.angle_alpha   90.00
_cell.angle_beta   90.00
_cell.angle_gamma   90.00
#
_symmetry.space_group_name_H-M   'P 1'
#
loop_
_entity.id
_entity.type
_entity.pdbx_description
1 polymer ?
#
loop_
_entity_poly.entity_id
_entity_poly.type
_entity_poly.pdbx_seq_one_letter_code
_entity_poly.pdbx_strand_id
1 'polypeptide(L)' 'MKLESLYEYIVLAHYLNFTTAASNLHTSQPNLSKHISELEQELGVTLLRREKRLELTAAGTAFLE' A
#
# COMPACT_ATOMS: atom_id res chain seq x y z
N MET A 1 -11.83 -2.62 7.43
CA MET A 1 -10.83 -2.94 6.40
C MET A 1 -11.51 -3.67 5.25
N LYS A 2 -11.25 -3.22 4.04
CA LYS A 2 -11.85 -3.84 2.86
C LYS A 2 -10.90 -4.84 2.25
N LEU A 3 -11.44 -5.93 1.73
CA LEU A 3 -10.64 -6.95 1.04
C LEU A 3 -9.88 -6.35 -0.16
N GLU A 4 -10.52 -5.39 -0.84
CA GLU A 4 -9.90 -4.67 -1.95
C GLU A 4 -8.63 -3.93 -1.52
N SER A 5 -8.65 -3.31 -0.35
CA SER A 5 -7.48 -2.58 0.17
C SER A 5 -6.32 -3.53 0.47
N LEU A 6 -6.62 -4.73 0.96
CA LEU A 6 -5.60 -5.76 1.17
C LEU A 6 -4.95 -6.16 -0.14
N TYR A 7 -5.76 -6.40 -1.16
CA TYR A 7 -5.25 -6.77 -2.47
C TYR A 7 -4.40 -5.64 -3.06
N GLU A 8 -4.88 -4.40 -2.95
CA GLU A 8 -4.14 -3.23 -3.42
C GLU A 8 -2.80 -3.09 -2.70
N TYR A 9 -2.77 -3.35 -1.40
CA TYR A 9 -1.53 -3.30 -0.64
C TYR A 9 -0.54 -4.37 -1.13
N ILE A 10 -1.02 -5.60 -1.38
CA ILE A 10 -0.17 -6.69 -1.87
C ILE A 10 0.47 -6.31 -3.21
N VAL A 11 -0.31 -5.75 -4.13
CA VAL A 11 0.19 -5.31 -5.44
C VAL A 11 1.19 -4.17 -5.28
N LEU A 12 0.88 -3.19 -4.42
CA LEU A 12 1.77 -2.07 -4.18
C LEU A 12 3.10 -2.54 -3.57
N ALA A 13 3.05 -3.48 -2.64
CA ALA A 13 4.25 -4.04 -2.01
C ALA A 13 5.12 -4.76 -3.02
N HIS A 14 4.50 -5.41 -4.00
CA HIS A 14 5.22 -6.12 -5.05
C HIS A 14 6.02 -5.15 -5.93
N TYR A 15 5.38 -4.07 -6.38
CA TYR A 15 6.02 -3.12 -7.28
C TYR A 15 6.84 -2.06 -6.57
N LEU A 16 6.47 -1.70 -5.35
CA LEU A 16 7.07 -0.60 -4.58
C LEU A 16 7.10 0.69 -5.39
N ASN A 17 6.02 0.93 -6.13
CA ASN A 17 5.86 2.10 -7.00
C ASN A 17 4.38 2.37 -7.15
N PHE A 18 3.90 3.51 -6.64
CA PHE A 18 2.48 3.85 -6.68
C PHE A 18 1.92 3.96 -8.09
N THR A 19 2.67 4.57 -9.00
CA THR A 19 2.23 4.74 -10.40
C THR A 19 2.05 3.40 -11.09
N THR A 20 3.05 2.52 -10.97
CA THR A 20 3.01 1.19 -11.58
C THR A 20 1.91 0.34 -10.98
N ALA A 21 1.79 0.35 -9.65
CA ALA A 21 0.76 -0.43 -8.97
C ALA A 21 -0.64 0.06 -9.35
N ALA A 22 -0.86 1.38 -9.38
CA ALA A 22 -2.15 1.94 -9.75
C ALA A 22 -2.52 1.57 -11.18
N SER A 23 -1.56 1.59 -12.10
CA SER A 23 -1.78 1.19 -13.49
C SER A 23 -2.22 -0.28 -13.57
N ASN A 24 -1.57 -1.16 -12.83
CA ASN A 24 -1.92 -2.58 -12.81
C ASN A 24 -3.28 -2.84 -12.16
N LEU A 25 -3.69 -1.97 -11.24
CA LEU A 25 -4.97 -2.08 -10.55
C LEU A 25 -6.09 -1.36 -11.28
N HIS A 26 -5.80 -0.72 -12.40
CA HIS A 26 -6.76 0.08 -13.17
C HIS A 26 -7.41 1.17 -12.31
N THR A 27 -6.60 1.83 -11.48
CA THR A 27 -7.06 2.92 -10.62
C THR A 27 -6.08 4.08 -10.71
N SER A 28 -6.44 5.21 -10.11
CA SER A 28 -5.55 6.37 -10.07
C SER A 28 -4.59 6.28 -8.90
N GLN A 29 -3.44 6.95 -9.01
CA GLN A 29 -2.46 7.01 -7.93
C GLN A 29 -3.07 7.65 -6.67
N PRO A 30 -3.82 8.78 -6.75
CA PRO A 30 -4.46 9.34 -5.55
C PRO A 30 -5.44 8.38 -4.87
N ASN A 31 -6.21 7.63 -5.65
CA ASN A 31 -7.13 6.64 -5.08
C ASN A 31 -6.38 5.55 -4.33
N LEU A 32 -5.32 5.02 -4.96
CA LEU A 32 -4.51 3.98 -4.32
C LEU A 32 -3.89 4.50 -3.03
N SER A 33 -3.32 5.69 -3.06
CA SER A 33 -2.70 6.31 -1.89
C SER A 33 -3.72 6.50 -0.76
N LYS A 34 -4.93 6.93 -1.10
CA LYS A 34 -6.02 7.10 -0.12
C LYS A 34 -6.38 5.76 0.53
N HIS A 35 -6.54 4.71 -0.28
CA HIS A 35 -6.92 3.39 0.24
C HIS A 35 -5.86 2.83 1.16
N ILE A 36 -4.58 3.00 0.82
CA ILE A 36 -3.48 2.54 1.65
C ILE A 36 -3.43 3.30 2.98
N SER A 37 -3.64 4.63 2.93
CA SER A 37 -3.69 5.44 4.16
C SER A 37 -4.83 5.01 5.07
N GLU A 38 -5.99 4.71 4.51
CA GLU A 38 -7.13 4.22 5.28
C GLU A 38 -6.83 2.87 5.92
N LEU A 39 -6.17 1.99 5.17
CA LEU A 39 -5.75 0.68 5.70
C LEU A 39 -4.79 0.85 6.87
N GLU A 40 -3.79 1.72 6.72
CA GLU A 40 -2.83 2.00 7.80
C GLU A 40 -3.52 2.54 9.05
N GLN A 41 -4.49 3.45 8.87
CA GLN A 41 -5.26 4.00 9.98
C GLN A 41 -6.07 2.93 10.70
N GLU A 42 -6.71 2.05 9.97
CA GLU A 42 -7.51 0.97 10.56
C GLU A 42 -6.64 -0.01 11.35
N LEU A 43 -5.45 -0.31 10.85
CA LEU A 43 -4.52 -1.22 11.52
C LEU A 43 -3.73 -0.54 12.64
N GLY A 44 -3.67 0.80 12.63
CA GLY A 44 -2.92 1.56 13.63
C GLY A 44 -1.41 1.45 13.45
N VAL A 45 -0.94 1.10 12.26
CA VAL A 45 0.50 0.98 11.98
C VAL A 45 0.82 1.56 10.61
N THR A 46 2.07 1.99 10.44
CA THR A 46 2.57 2.42 9.14
C THR A 46 3.15 1.22 8.41
N LEU A 47 2.65 0.95 7.21
CA LEU A 47 3.07 -0.19 6.41
C LEU A 47 4.15 0.17 5.40
N LEU A 48 4.22 1.44 5.00
CA LEU A 48 5.13 1.93 3.96
C LEU A 48 5.81 3.22 4.41
N ARG A 49 7.09 3.36 4.09
CA ARG A 49 7.83 4.60 4.24
C ARG A 49 8.04 5.22 2.87
N ARG A 50 7.91 6.54 2.79
CA ARG A 50 7.93 7.28 1.52
C ARG A 50 8.98 8.39 1.48
N GLU A 51 9.99 8.35 2.35
CA GLU A 51 10.93 9.46 2.53
C GLU A 51 11.83 9.67 1.31
N LYS A 52 12.63 8.68 0.95
CA LYS A 52 13.52 8.76 -0.21
C LYS A 52 13.01 7.91 -1.35
N ARG A 53 12.58 6.73 -1.05
CA ARG A 53 11.94 5.80 -1.97
C ARG A 53 10.93 4.98 -1.20
N LEU A 54 9.99 4.41 -1.90
CA LEU A 54 8.95 3.60 -1.27
C LEU A 54 9.55 2.30 -0.73
N GLU A 55 9.40 2.07 0.56
CA GLU A 55 9.90 0.86 1.23
C GLU A 55 8.84 0.35 2.20
N LEU A 56 8.86 -0.97 2.42
CA LEU A 56 8.03 -1.56 3.45
C LEU A 56 8.64 -1.30 4.83
N THR A 57 7.79 -1.02 5.81
CA THR A 57 8.22 -0.99 7.22
C THR A 57 8.30 -2.43 7.73
N ALA A 58 8.84 -2.62 8.93
CA ALA A 58 8.82 -3.94 9.58
C ALA A 58 7.38 -4.44 9.73
N ALA A 59 6.45 -3.56 10.11
CA ALA A 59 5.04 -3.91 10.22
C ALA A 59 4.47 -4.30 8.86
N GLY A 60 4.85 -3.60 7.78
CA GLY A 60 4.40 -3.91 6.43
C GLY A 60 4.85 -5.27 5.95
N THR A 61 6.11 -5.62 6.23
CA THR A 61 6.65 -6.93 5.88
C THR A 61 5.94 -8.04 6.66
N ALA A 62 5.76 -7.84 7.96
CA ALA A 62 5.08 -8.82 8.80
C ALA A 62 3.63 -9.01 8.35
N PHE A 63 2.97 -7.94 7.92
CA PHE A 63 1.58 -8.01 7.47
C PHE A 63 1.41 -8.87 6.21
N LEU A 64 2.45 -8.93 5.36
CA LEU A 64 2.43 -9.74 4.14
C LEU A 64 2.67 -11.24 4.41
N GLU A 65 3.24 -11.57 5.55
CA GLU A 65 3.46 -12.96 5.95
C GLU A 65 2.18 -13.62 6.54
#